data_c09f7a0185591d3bed0855d82ae63495
#
_entry.id   c09f7a0185591d3bed0855d82ae63495
#
_cell.length_a   1.000
_cell.length_b   1.000
_cell.length_c   1.000
_cell.angle_alpha   90.00
_cell.angle_beta   90.00
_cell.angle_gamma   90.00
#
_symmetry.space_group_name_H-M   'P 1'
#
loop_
_entity.id
_entity.type
_entity.pdbx_description
1 polymer ?
#
loop_
_entity_poly.entity_id
_entity_poly.type
_entity_poly.pdbx_seq_one_letter_code
_entity_poly.pdbx_strand_id
1 'polypeptide(L)'
;MGRTIFLGISAFALSACASTAPAERTIAVTGSVTYRERIALPPTTRIEVKLDDISLADAPSRTLASQRFAAGGKQVPFAFALTVDRADLDPRRSYAVSARITDADGKLMFITDTRNSVTFTSGSTVDMGVLTLVKTN
;
A
#
# COMPACT_ATOMS: atom_id res chain seq x y z
N MET A 1 23.35 -34.40 63.61
CA MET A 1 22.16 -33.58 63.36
C MET A 1 22.43 -32.79 62.08
N GLY A 2 22.08 -33.35 60.99
CA GLY A 2 22.25 -32.70 59.70
C GLY A 2 20.92 -32.13 59.21
N ARG A 3 20.87 -30.83 59.02
CA ARG A 3 19.76 -30.18 58.34
C ARG A 3 20.22 -29.90 56.91
N THR A 4 19.77 -30.71 55.98
CA THR A 4 19.97 -30.49 54.55
C THR A 4 18.92 -29.51 54.03
N ILE A 5 19.38 -28.35 53.62
CA ILE A 5 18.54 -27.37 52.97
C ILE A 5 18.64 -27.66 51.48
N PHE A 6 17.52 -28.09 50.88
CA PHE A 6 17.38 -28.19 49.43
C PHE A 6 17.02 -26.83 48.87
N LEU A 7 17.96 -26.24 48.16
CA LEU A 7 17.71 -25.06 47.38
C LEU A 7 17.15 -25.50 46.02
N GLY A 8 15.85 -25.33 45.84
CA GLY A 8 15.20 -25.57 44.53
C GLY A 8 15.55 -24.43 43.58
N ILE A 9 16.32 -24.76 42.57
CA ILE A 9 16.56 -23.84 41.46
C ILE A 9 15.34 -23.95 40.51
N SER A 10 14.48 -22.96 40.58
CA SER A 10 13.39 -22.82 39.64
C SER A 10 13.94 -22.24 38.34
N ALA A 11 14.14 -23.07 37.34
CA ALA A 11 14.51 -22.65 36.01
C ALA A 11 13.27 -22.04 35.33
N PHE A 12 13.19 -20.73 35.26
CA PHE A 12 12.25 -20.05 34.40
C PHE A 12 12.71 -20.22 32.97
N ALA A 13 12.06 -21.13 32.25
CA ALA A 13 12.20 -21.20 30.81
C ALA A 13 11.42 -20.00 30.19
N LEU A 14 12.14 -18.96 29.80
CA LEU A 14 11.62 -17.92 28.97
C LEU A 14 11.38 -18.51 27.56
N SER A 15 10.16 -18.92 27.28
CA SER A 15 9.71 -19.17 25.94
C SER A 15 9.66 -17.85 25.20
N ALA A 16 10.75 -17.50 24.52
CA ALA A 16 10.71 -16.44 23.53
C ALA A 16 9.87 -16.95 22.35
N CYS A 17 8.59 -16.60 22.31
CA CYS A 17 7.79 -16.69 21.09
C CYS A 17 8.39 -15.73 20.09
N ALA A 18 9.26 -16.22 19.21
CA ALA A 18 9.65 -15.50 18.02
C ALA A 18 8.40 -15.42 17.13
N SER A 19 7.65 -14.32 17.26
CA SER A 19 6.62 -14.01 16.28
C SER A 19 7.34 -13.72 14.98
N THR A 20 7.20 -14.61 14.00
CA THR A 20 7.60 -14.37 12.63
C THR A 20 6.92 -13.08 12.19
N ALA A 21 7.72 -12.04 11.92
CA ALA A 21 7.21 -10.75 11.51
C ALA A 21 6.34 -10.93 10.26
N PRO A 22 5.09 -10.37 10.22
CA PRO A 22 4.21 -10.46 9.06
C PRO A 22 4.80 -9.85 7.78
N ALA A 23 5.95 -9.16 7.87
CA ALA A 23 6.68 -8.54 6.77
C ALA A 23 7.09 -9.51 5.65
N GLU A 24 7.27 -10.81 5.93
CA GLU A 24 7.64 -11.79 4.90
C GLU A 24 6.46 -12.24 4.02
N ARG A 25 5.23 -12.03 4.49
CA ARG A 25 4.00 -12.43 3.79
C ARG A 25 3.43 -11.32 2.94
N THR A 26 3.82 -10.09 3.16
CA THR A 26 3.26 -8.92 2.51
C THR A 26 4.32 -8.15 1.75
N ILE A 27 3.87 -7.47 0.71
CA ILE A 27 4.68 -6.53 -0.06
C ILE A 27 4.05 -5.15 0.10
N ALA A 28 4.87 -4.15 0.41
CA ALA A 28 4.47 -2.76 0.39
C ALA A 28 4.74 -2.16 -0.99
N VAL A 29 3.72 -1.57 -1.59
CA VAL A 29 3.83 -0.81 -2.84
C VAL A 29 3.69 0.66 -2.48
N THR A 30 4.76 1.41 -2.63
CA THR A 30 4.87 2.79 -2.18
C THR A 30 5.12 3.73 -3.35
N GLY A 31 4.87 5.00 -3.14
CA GLY A 31 5.12 6.06 -4.10
C GLY A 31 4.42 7.34 -3.70
N SER A 32 4.29 8.24 -4.65
CA SER A 32 3.54 9.46 -4.47
C SER A 32 2.75 9.81 -5.73
N VAL A 33 1.70 10.59 -5.55
CA VAL A 33 0.86 11.10 -6.64
C VAL A 33 1.00 12.61 -6.73
N THR A 34 1.06 13.13 -7.94
CA THR A 34 1.14 14.55 -8.23
C THR A 34 0.37 14.91 -9.49
N TYR A 35 0.25 16.19 -9.74
CA TYR A 35 -0.25 16.75 -11.02
C TYR A 35 0.58 17.98 -11.36
N ARG A 36 0.49 18.43 -12.60
CA ARG A 36 1.32 19.54 -13.11
C ARG A 36 0.67 20.90 -12.94
N GLU A 37 -0.65 20.93 -12.78
CA GLU A 37 -1.41 22.18 -12.63
C GLU A 37 -1.06 22.87 -11.29
N ARG A 38 -0.99 24.18 -11.33
CA ARG A 38 -0.70 25.01 -10.16
C ARG A 38 -1.99 25.42 -9.46
N ILE A 39 -2.70 24.43 -8.94
CA ILE A 39 -3.92 24.64 -8.17
C ILE A 39 -3.80 24.02 -6.80
N ALA A 40 -4.39 24.66 -5.81
CA ALA A 40 -4.53 24.11 -4.48
C ALA A 40 -5.79 23.26 -4.39
N LEU A 41 -5.70 22.12 -3.72
CA LEU A 41 -6.86 21.27 -3.46
C LEU A 41 -7.56 21.68 -2.16
N PRO A 42 -8.91 21.76 -2.17
CA PRO A 42 -9.65 21.91 -0.93
C PRO A 42 -9.35 20.77 0.06
N PRO A 43 -9.41 21.01 1.37
CA PRO A 43 -9.14 19.96 2.37
C PRO A 43 -10.05 18.74 2.27
N THR A 44 -11.24 18.90 1.71
CA THR A 44 -12.25 17.85 1.51
C THR A 44 -12.01 17.00 0.27
N THR A 45 -11.03 17.35 -0.58
CA THR A 45 -10.64 16.57 -1.74
C THR A 45 -10.13 15.20 -1.31
N ARG A 46 -10.51 14.18 -2.06
CA ARG A 46 -10.15 12.78 -1.77
C ARG A 46 -9.19 12.24 -2.80
N ILE A 47 -8.16 11.58 -2.31
CA ILE A 47 -7.18 10.86 -3.11
C ILE A 47 -7.42 9.36 -2.93
N GLU A 48 -7.51 8.63 -4.02
CA GLU A 48 -7.63 7.19 -4.02
C GLU A 48 -6.53 6.58 -4.87
N VAL A 49 -5.83 5.60 -4.30
CA VAL A 49 -4.79 4.82 -5.01
C VAL A 49 -5.19 3.35 -4.95
N LYS A 50 -5.10 2.66 -6.07
CA LYS A 50 -5.46 1.24 -6.18
C LYS A 50 -4.35 0.45 -6.85
N LEU A 51 -4.18 -0.79 -6.38
CA LEU A 51 -3.44 -1.84 -7.07
C LEU A 51 -4.44 -2.83 -7.66
N ASP A 52 -4.45 -2.94 -8.97
CA ASP A 52 -5.39 -3.79 -9.70
C ASP A 52 -4.67 -4.88 -10.48
N ASP A 53 -5.30 -6.05 -10.57
CA ASP A 53 -4.99 -7.09 -11.55
C ASP A 53 -5.64 -6.69 -12.89
N ILE A 54 -4.81 -6.43 -13.88
CA ILE A 54 -5.22 -5.96 -15.21
C ILE A 54 -5.03 -7.01 -16.29
N SER A 55 -4.91 -8.28 -15.91
CA SER A 55 -4.60 -9.37 -16.83
C SER A 55 -5.71 -9.65 -17.86
N LEU A 56 -6.97 -9.35 -17.51
CA LEU A 56 -8.13 -9.59 -18.36
C LEU A 56 -8.55 -8.30 -19.06
N ALA A 57 -8.41 -8.25 -20.39
CA ALA A 57 -8.76 -7.07 -21.17
C ALA A 57 -10.28 -6.82 -21.26
N ASP A 58 -11.09 -7.89 -21.24
CA ASP A 58 -12.54 -7.85 -21.47
C ASP A 58 -13.36 -7.96 -20.17
N ALA A 59 -12.72 -7.94 -19.03
CA ALA A 59 -13.38 -8.03 -17.71
C ALA A 59 -12.95 -6.86 -16.82
N PRO A 60 -13.77 -6.47 -15.84
CA PRO A 60 -13.37 -5.51 -14.83
C PRO A 60 -12.10 -5.97 -14.11
N SER A 61 -11.19 -5.06 -13.86
CA SER A 61 -9.99 -5.32 -13.08
C SER A 61 -10.36 -5.67 -11.64
N ARG A 62 -9.60 -6.59 -11.04
CA ARG A 62 -9.75 -6.97 -9.63
C ARG A 62 -8.81 -6.11 -8.80
N THR A 63 -9.37 -5.38 -7.84
CA THR A 63 -8.57 -4.58 -6.89
C THR A 63 -8.01 -5.47 -5.80
N LEU A 64 -6.68 -5.45 -5.62
CA LEU A 64 -5.97 -6.21 -4.59
C LEU A 64 -5.72 -5.38 -3.34
N ALA A 65 -5.48 -4.10 -3.50
CA ALA A 65 -5.24 -3.16 -2.42
C ALA A 65 -5.69 -1.76 -2.83
N SER A 66 -6.14 -0.98 -1.87
CA SER A 66 -6.53 0.41 -2.09
C SER A 66 -6.26 1.25 -0.86
N GLN A 67 -6.01 2.53 -1.09
CA GLN A 67 -5.87 3.53 -0.04
C GLN A 67 -6.67 4.76 -0.41
N ARG A 68 -7.46 5.27 0.52
CA ARG A 68 -8.22 6.51 0.40
C ARG A 68 -7.89 7.44 1.53
N PHE A 69 -7.67 8.70 1.22
CA PHE A 69 -7.43 9.72 2.23
C PHE A 69 -7.86 11.10 1.71
N ALA A 70 -8.15 12.00 2.63
CA ALA A 70 -8.44 13.38 2.30
C ALA A 70 -7.15 14.19 2.15
N ALA A 71 -7.17 15.24 1.32
CA ALA A 71 -6.05 16.16 1.19
C ALA A 71 -5.70 16.83 2.52
N GLY A 72 -6.72 17.18 3.32
CA GLY A 72 -6.53 17.66 4.69
C GLY A 72 -5.71 18.93 4.80
N GLY A 73 -5.76 19.81 3.79
CA GLY A 73 -4.95 21.02 3.73
C GLY A 73 -3.52 20.81 3.18
N LYS A 74 -3.14 19.58 2.89
CA LYS A 74 -1.86 19.27 2.25
C LYS A 74 -1.98 19.42 0.73
N GLN A 75 -0.86 19.59 0.08
CA GLN A 75 -0.74 19.71 -1.36
C GLN A 75 0.15 18.60 -1.93
N VAL A 76 0.16 18.47 -3.27
CA VAL A 76 1.01 17.49 -3.95
C VAL A 76 2.50 17.72 -3.64
N PRO A 77 3.31 16.67 -3.60
CA PRO A 77 2.95 15.27 -3.82
C PRO A 77 2.31 14.61 -2.60
N PHE A 78 1.38 13.68 -2.84
CA PHE A 78 0.77 12.88 -1.77
C PHE A 78 1.40 11.50 -1.75
N ALA A 79 2.03 11.13 -0.64
CA ALA A 79 2.60 9.80 -0.46
C ALA A 79 1.50 8.75 -0.29
N PHE A 80 1.71 7.58 -0.85
CA PHE A 80 0.84 6.43 -0.66
C PHE A 80 1.63 5.18 -0.29
N ALA A 81 0.97 4.26 0.39
CA ALA A 81 1.49 2.92 0.67
C ALA A 81 0.34 1.92 0.59
N LEU A 82 0.50 0.93 -0.28
CA LEU A 82 -0.43 -0.18 -0.43
C LEU A 82 0.24 -1.44 0.10
N THR A 83 -0.51 -2.26 0.80
CA THR A 83 -0.02 -3.55 1.29
C THR A 83 -0.79 -4.67 0.60
N VAL A 84 -0.07 -5.60 0.00
CA VAL A 84 -0.65 -6.76 -0.67
C VAL A 84 -0.04 -8.04 -0.12
N ASP A 85 -0.86 -9.09 0.04
CA ASP A 85 -0.39 -10.41 0.43
C ASP A 85 0.26 -11.10 -0.77
N ARG A 86 1.43 -11.70 -0.57
CA ARG A 86 2.12 -12.47 -1.61
C ARG A 86 1.28 -13.62 -2.14
N ALA A 87 0.42 -14.21 -1.29
CA ALA A 87 -0.47 -15.29 -1.69
C ALA A 87 -1.52 -14.87 -2.73
N ASP A 88 -1.82 -13.56 -2.81
CA ASP A 88 -2.76 -13.01 -3.78
C ASP A 88 -2.11 -12.67 -5.12
N LEU A 89 -0.79 -12.83 -5.23
CA LEU A 89 -0.02 -12.52 -6.43
C LEU A 89 0.29 -13.78 -7.24
N ASP A 90 0.09 -13.68 -8.54
CA ASP A 90 0.46 -14.73 -9.50
C ASP A 90 1.47 -14.13 -10.49
N PRO A 91 2.67 -14.73 -10.65
CA PRO A 91 3.69 -14.20 -11.57
C PRO A 91 3.26 -14.22 -13.04
N ARG A 92 2.21 -14.96 -13.39
CA ARG A 92 1.64 -14.98 -14.75
C ARG A 92 0.66 -13.85 -15.01
N ARG A 93 0.29 -13.06 -14.00
CA ARG A 93 -0.66 -11.98 -14.10
C ARG A 93 0.04 -10.62 -14.16
N SER A 94 -0.67 -9.64 -14.66
CA SER A 94 -0.21 -8.26 -14.77
C SER A 94 -0.93 -7.37 -13.78
N TYR A 95 -0.18 -6.51 -13.11
CA TYR A 95 -0.68 -5.61 -12.08
C TYR A 95 -0.29 -4.17 -12.41
N ALA A 96 -1.14 -3.24 -12.02
CA ALA A 96 -0.87 -1.82 -12.19
C ALA A 96 -1.43 -1.01 -11.03
N VAL A 97 -0.77 0.10 -10.74
CA VAL A 97 -1.26 1.11 -9.79
C VAL A 97 -1.93 2.23 -10.56
N SER A 98 -3.12 2.60 -10.12
CA SER A 98 -3.86 3.76 -10.60
C SER A 98 -4.23 4.68 -9.44
N ALA A 99 -4.42 5.95 -9.75
CA ALA A 99 -4.84 6.93 -8.76
C ALA A 99 -5.86 7.88 -9.35
N ARG A 100 -6.73 8.39 -8.50
CA ARG A 100 -7.71 9.40 -8.84
C ARG A 100 -7.84 10.42 -7.71
N ILE A 101 -8.19 11.62 -8.08
CA ILE A 101 -8.52 12.70 -7.14
C ILE A 101 -9.94 13.17 -7.45
N THR A 102 -10.80 13.15 -6.44
CA THR A 102 -12.20 13.56 -6.53
C THR A 102 -12.47 14.69 -5.55
N ASP A 103 -13.42 15.57 -5.90
CA ASP A 103 -13.89 16.60 -5.00
C ASP A 103 -14.82 16.02 -3.90
N ALA A 104 -15.33 16.89 -3.03
CA ALA A 104 -16.23 16.49 -1.93
C ALA A 104 -17.54 15.86 -2.44
N ASP A 105 -17.98 16.23 -3.64
CA ASP A 105 -19.20 15.72 -4.26
C ASP A 105 -18.97 14.43 -5.06
N GLY A 106 -17.73 13.94 -5.10
CA GLY A 106 -17.36 12.74 -5.82
C GLY A 106 -17.04 12.97 -7.30
N LYS A 107 -16.97 14.23 -7.75
CA LYS A 107 -16.59 14.56 -9.12
C LYS A 107 -15.10 14.32 -9.33
N LEU A 108 -14.76 13.62 -10.42
CA LEU A 108 -13.38 13.34 -10.77
C LEU A 108 -12.67 14.62 -11.22
N MET A 109 -11.54 14.92 -10.58
CA MET A 109 -10.70 16.09 -10.91
C MET A 109 -9.44 15.70 -11.67
N PHE A 110 -8.76 14.63 -11.22
CA PHE A 110 -7.53 14.11 -11.81
C PHE A 110 -7.54 12.59 -11.82
N ILE A 111 -6.87 12.01 -12.80
CA ILE A 111 -6.74 10.56 -12.93
C ILE A 111 -5.40 10.21 -13.59
N THR A 112 -4.88 9.03 -13.29
CA THR A 112 -3.77 8.46 -14.06
C THR A 112 -4.28 8.06 -15.44
N ASP A 113 -3.64 8.52 -16.50
CA ASP A 113 -3.94 8.19 -17.90
C ASP A 113 -2.96 7.17 -18.48
N THR A 114 -1.92 6.84 -17.75
CA THR A 114 -0.86 5.93 -18.15
C THR A 114 -0.91 4.67 -17.29
N ARG A 115 -0.61 3.52 -17.91
CA ARG A 115 -0.45 2.27 -17.18
C ARG A 115 0.83 2.32 -16.34
N ASN A 116 0.69 2.27 -15.03
CA ASN A 116 1.80 2.20 -14.09
C ASN A 116 1.98 0.75 -13.63
N SER A 117 2.64 -0.06 -14.47
CA SER A 117 2.83 -1.48 -14.22
C SER A 117 3.71 -1.72 -13.00
N VAL A 118 3.33 -2.73 -12.22
CA VAL A 118 4.07 -3.15 -11.03
C VAL A 118 4.73 -4.48 -11.32
N THR A 119 6.03 -4.55 -11.09
CA THR A 119 6.78 -5.80 -11.14
C THR A 119 7.15 -6.21 -9.72
N PHE A 120 6.64 -7.36 -9.31
CA PHE A 120 6.94 -7.92 -8.00
C PHE A 120 8.18 -8.79 -8.08
N THR A 121 9.13 -8.49 -7.20
CA THR A 121 10.38 -9.26 -7.04
C THR A 121 10.37 -9.96 -5.69
N SER A 122 11.48 -10.60 -5.32
CA SER A 122 11.63 -11.24 -4.01
C SER A 122 11.69 -10.26 -2.83
N GLY A 123 11.83 -8.96 -3.10
CA GLY A 123 11.87 -7.92 -2.07
C GLY A 123 10.51 -7.71 -1.38
N SER A 124 10.52 -7.04 -0.25
CA SER A 124 9.34 -6.72 0.55
C SER A 124 8.70 -5.37 0.20
N THR A 125 9.34 -4.57 -0.64
CA THR A 125 8.89 -3.25 -1.02
C THR A 125 9.10 -3.01 -2.50
N VAL A 126 8.09 -2.41 -3.15
CA VAL A 126 8.18 -1.90 -4.52
C VAL A 126 7.94 -0.40 -4.47
N ASP A 127 8.90 0.38 -4.94
CA ASP A 127 8.76 1.83 -5.05
C ASP A 127 8.33 2.20 -6.47
N MET A 128 7.15 2.79 -6.59
CA MET A 128 6.58 3.24 -7.87
C MET A 128 7.06 4.62 -8.28
N GLY A 129 7.81 5.31 -7.41
CA GLY A 129 8.19 6.69 -7.66
C GLY A 129 7.00 7.64 -7.66
N VAL A 130 7.01 8.61 -8.58
CA VAL A 130 5.96 9.63 -8.68
C VAL A 130 5.02 9.31 -9.84
N LEU A 131 3.74 9.17 -9.52
CA LEU A 131 2.67 9.03 -10.50
C LEU A 131 2.09 10.40 -10.81
N THR A 132 2.16 10.81 -12.08
CA THR A 132 1.61 12.10 -12.52
C THR A 132 0.19 11.89 -13.06
N LEU A 133 -0.77 12.55 -12.43
CA LEU A 133 -2.17 12.53 -12.82
C LEU A 133 -2.46 13.67 -13.81
N VAL A 134 -3.43 13.45 -14.66
CA VAL A 134 -3.91 14.45 -15.61
C VAL A 134 -5.27 14.96 -15.20
N LYS A 135 -5.51 16.25 -15.50
CA LYS A 135 -6.79 16.90 -15.23
C LYS A 135 -7.87 16.31 -16.13
N THR A 136 -9.03 16.03 -15.54
CA THR A 136 -10.23 15.66 -16.29
C THR A 136 -11.05 16.90 -16.63
N ASN A 137 -11.77 16.86 -17.74
CA ASN A 137 -12.65 17.96 -18.18
C ASN A 137 -14.00 17.93 -17.45
#